data_e93cab5892daeea1cd1bfec9978ac1bb
#
_entry.id   e93cab5892daeea1cd1bfec9978ac1bb
#
_cell.length_a   1.000
_cell.length_b   1.000
_cell.length_c   1.000
_cell.angle_alpha   90.00
_cell.angle_beta   90.00
_cell.angle_gamma   90.00
#
_symmetry.space_group_name_H-M   'P 1'
#
loop_
_entity.id
_entity.type
_entity.pdbx_description
1 polymer ?
#
loop_
_entity_poly.entity_id
_entity_poly.type
_entity_poly.pdbx_seq_one_letter_code
_entity_poly.pdbx_strand_id
1 'polypeptide(L)'
;MMRADMDGLPVLEKSGLPNASKATGKDREGSLQPTMHACGHDVHITSLVGTARQMAARRKAWSGTLMLIGQPAEERAGGAVAMMKDRVWERFGRPDFALAFHVSSDVEAGKLVATEAPYSGVDTVEILIHGVGAHGASPHRGKDPVMLGAQIVVALQTIISREREPHEPAVITVGSFHAGSKANIISDSAKLQLTVRNESAATRTMLLDAIKRVAINTARANGVAEDQLPEVTVLDEMTPPTLNDAALVRRLKQAWTEKMGAGIFDTNYKRSGMGAEDFPFFTAKPYIPSVYFTVGGTSKAALDADRN
;
A
#
# COMPACT_ATOMS: atom_id res chain seq x y z
N MET A 1 21.35 3.14 6.17
CA MET A 1 20.38 2.21 6.79
C MET A 1 19.97 1.14 5.79
N MET A 2 19.75 -0.09 6.25
CA MET A 2 19.03 -1.13 5.49
C MET A 2 17.88 -1.65 6.34
N ARG A 3 16.67 -1.75 5.74
CA ARG A 3 15.44 -2.21 6.41
C ARG A 3 15.01 -3.57 5.86
N ALA A 4 14.51 -4.43 6.72
CA ALA A 4 13.65 -5.57 6.40
C ALA A 4 12.41 -5.52 7.28
N ASP A 5 11.24 -5.74 6.69
CA ASP A 5 10.02 -6.07 7.40
C ASP A 5 10.08 -7.52 7.92
N MET A 6 9.29 -7.82 8.95
CA MET A 6 9.44 -9.09 9.69
C MET A 6 8.11 -9.76 10.03
N ASP A 7 6.98 -9.14 9.71
CA ASP A 7 5.69 -9.66 10.09
C ASP A 7 5.19 -10.78 9.16
N GLY A 8 4.29 -11.59 9.66
CA GLY A 8 3.64 -12.68 8.95
C GLY A 8 2.15 -12.44 8.82
N LEU A 9 1.54 -13.04 7.82
CA LEU A 9 0.12 -12.96 7.52
C LEU A 9 -0.67 -14.09 8.19
N PRO A 10 -1.96 -13.88 8.54
CA PRO A 10 -2.82 -14.90 9.11
C PRO A 10 -3.28 -15.90 8.05
N VAL A 11 -2.32 -16.63 7.48
CA VAL A 11 -2.51 -17.60 6.39
C VAL A 11 -1.92 -18.95 6.79
N LEU A 12 -2.65 -20.04 6.51
CA LEU A 12 -2.14 -21.39 6.66
C LEU A 12 -1.19 -21.73 5.51
N GLU A 13 0.05 -22.05 5.83
CA GLU A 13 1.01 -22.47 4.83
C GLU A 13 0.67 -23.85 4.27
N LYS A 14 0.60 -23.96 2.95
CA LYS A 14 0.30 -25.18 2.19
C LYS A 14 1.41 -25.54 1.20
N SER A 15 2.63 -25.07 1.44
CA SER A 15 3.79 -25.31 0.56
C SER A 15 4.20 -26.79 0.50
N GLY A 16 3.87 -27.58 1.52
CA GLY A 16 4.35 -28.97 1.64
C GLY A 16 5.83 -29.10 1.97
N LEU A 17 6.53 -28.00 2.22
CA LEU A 17 7.96 -28.02 2.57
C LEU A 17 8.18 -28.55 3.99
N PRO A 18 9.33 -29.20 4.25
CA PRO A 18 9.64 -29.72 5.59
C PRO A 18 9.69 -28.65 6.68
N ASN A 19 10.01 -27.41 6.29
CA ASN A 19 10.09 -26.23 7.14
C ASN A 19 8.85 -25.34 7.05
N ALA A 20 7.73 -25.81 6.50
CA ALA A 20 6.49 -25.06 6.47
C ALA A 20 6.10 -24.56 7.86
N SER A 21 5.57 -23.36 7.95
CA SER A 21 5.20 -22.73 9.21
C SER A 21 4.12 -23.53 9.93
N LYS A 22 4.33 -23.75 11.22
CA LYS A 22 3.35 -24.29 12.18
C LYS A 22 3.01 -23.25 13.25
N ALA A 23 3.46 -22.01 13.04
CA ALA A 23 3.23 -20.92 13.97
C ALA A 23 1.77 -20.48 13.95
N THR A 24 1.32 -19.95 15.08
CA THR A 24 0.01 -19.33 15.23
C THR A 24 0.19 -17.94 15.85
N GLY A 25 -0.66 -16.99 15.46
CA GLY A 25 -0.71 -15.65 16.00
C GLY A 25 -2.16 -15.22 16.26
N LYS A 26 -2.34 -14.15 17.02
CA LYS A 26 -3.67 -13.56 17.21
C LYS A 26 -3.94 -12.52 16.11
N ASP A 27 -5.13 -12.60 15.51
CA ASP A 27 -5.65 -11.56 14.62
C ASP A 27 -6.08 -10.30 15.40
N ARG A 28 -6.69 -9.33 14.70
CA ARG A 28 -7.16 -8.07 15.32
C ARG A 28 -8.30 -8.29 16.34
N GLU A 29 -9.08 -9.33 16.15
CA GLU A 29 -10.20 -9.74 16.99
C GLU A 29 -9.76 -10.61 18.17
N GLY A 30 -8.47 -10.96 18.23
CA GLY A 30 -7.89 -11.80 19.27
C GLY A 30 -8.04 -13.30 19.03
N SER A 31 -8.58 -13.73 17.88
CA SER A 31 -8.73 -15.12 17.49
C SER A 31 -7.39 -15.71 17.05
N LEU A 32 -7.13 -16.97 17.43
CA LEU A 32 -5.90 -17.66 17.08
C LEU A 32 -5.96 -18.12 15.62
N GLN A 33 -5.01 -17.66 14.81
CA GLN A 33 -4.89 -17.96 13.38
C GLN A 33 -3.54 -18.61 13.08
N PRO A 34 -3.46 -19.52 12.10
CA PRO A 34 -2.16 -19.94 11.56
C PRO A 34 -1.46 -18.75 10.90
N THR A 35 -0.13 -18.70 10.97
CA THR A 35 0.64 -17.59 10.38
C THR A 35 1.77 -18.10 9.51
N MET A 36 2.01 -17.42 8.38
CA MET A 36 3.16 -17.66 7.52
C MET A 36 3.68 -16.33 6.91
N HIS A 37 4.89 -16.37 6.36
CA HIS A 37 5.44 -15.29 5.56
C HIS A 37 4.92 -15.38 4.11
N ALA A 38 3.62 -15.14 3.90
CA ALA A 38 3.01 -15.21 2.57
C ALA A 38 3.42 -14.05 1.64
N CYS A 39 4.00 -12.98 2.21
CA CYS A 39 4.55 -11.84 1.47
C CYS A 39 6.08 -11.89 1.28
N GLY A 40 6.75 -12.97 1.72
CA GLY A 40 8.20 -13.15 1.53
C GLY A 40 9.10 -12.38 2.50
N HIS A 41 8.57 -11.91 3.63
CA HIS A 41 9.36 -11.17 4.63
C HIS A 41 10.46 -12.03 5.27
N ASP A 42 10.33 -13.34 5.26
CA ASP A 42 11.41 -14.30 5.65
C ASP A 42 12.65 -14.17 4.76
N VAL A 43 12.48 -13.89 3.46
CA VAL A 43 13.58 -13.58 2.54
C VAL A 43 14.24 -12.25 2.90
N HIS A 44 13.44 -11.25 3.28
CA HIS A 44 13.93 -9.93 3.69
C HIS A 44 14.75 -10.02 4.98
N ILE A 45 14.25 -10.75 6.01
CA ILE A 45 14.96 -11.01 7.26
C ILE A 45 16.28 -11.76 6.99
N THR A 46 16.22 -12.81 6.19
CA THR A 46 17.40 -13.61 5.85
C THR A 46 18.47 -12.75 5.18
N SER A 47 18.06 -11.88 4.25
CA SER A 47 18.96 -10.94 3.57
C SER A 47 19.56 -9.91 4.52
N LEU A 48 18.76 -9.38 5.48
CA LEU A 48 19.23 -8.45 6.49
C LEU A 48 20.32 -9.09 7.36
N VAL A 49 20.08 -10.32 7.83
CA VAL A 49 21.04 -11.11 8.62
C VAL A 49 22.29 -11.41 7.79
N GLY A 50 22.12 -11.82 6.52
CA GLY A 50 23.24 -12.07 5.60
C GLY A 50 24.09 -10.82 5.40
N THR A 51 23.46 -9.67 5.20
CA THR A 51 24.14 -8.37 5.09
C THR A 51 24.92 -8.04 6.35
N ALA A 52 24.30 -8.19 7.53
CA ALA A 52 24.98 -7.96 8.81
C ALA A 52 26.26 -8.79 8.93
N ARG A 53 26.18 -10.09 8.64
CA ARG A 53 27.32 -11.02 8.69
C ARG A 53 28.43 -10.62 7.71
N GLN A 54 28.07 -10.31 6.44
CA GLN A 54 29.03 -9.91 5.41
C GLN A 54 29.73 -8.58 5.74
N MET A 55 28.98 -7.61 6.25
CA MET A 55 29.52 -6.31 6.62
C MET A 55 30.42 -6.42 7.88
N ALA A 56 30.04 -7.23 8.86
CA ALA A 56 30.87 -7.48 10.03
C ALA A 56 32.19 -8.20 9.66
N ALA A 57 32.10 -9.24 8.84
CA ALA A 57 33.30 -9.99 8.39
C ALA A 57 34.27 -9.10 7.58
N ARG A 58 33.76 -8.08 6.91
CA ARG A 58 34.54 -7.13 6.07
C ARG A 58 34.73 -5.77 6.73
N ARG A 59 34.67 -5.67 8.05
CA ARG A 59 34.67 -4.39 8.77
C ARG A 59 35.85 -3.48 8.41
N LYS A 60 36.99 -4.05 8.04
CA LYS A 60 38.20 -3.31 7.64
C LYS A 60 38.12 -2.75 6.20
N ALA A 61 37.16 -3.20 5.38
CA ALA A 61 37.03 -2.78 3.99
C ALA A 61 36.04 -1.64 3.77
N TRP A 62 35.43 -1.11 4.81
CA TRP A 62 34.48 0.00 4.74
C TRP A 62 34.55 0.89 5.98
N SER A 63 34.02 2.10 5.87
CA SER A 63 33.97 3.08 6.94
C SER A 63 32.55 3.63 7.12
N GLY A 64 32.28 4.25 8.26
CA GLY A 64 30.99 4.80 8.61
C GLY A 64 30.16 3.86 9.50
N THR A 65 28.85 4.10 9.52
CA THR A 65 27.87 3.35 10.35
C THR A 65 26.85 2.65 9.45
N LEU A 66 26.67 1.36 9.66
CA LEU A 66 25.57 0.59 9.09
C LEU A 66 24.47 0.44 10.14
N MET A 67 23.31 1.03 9.88
CA MET A 67 22.11 0.82 10.67
C MET A 67 21.26 -0.28 10.00
N LEU A 68 20.87 -1.28 10.78
CA LEU A 68 19.99 -2.36 10.34
C LEU A 68 18.68 -2.25 11.11
N ILE A 69 17.55 -2.22 10.40
CA ILE A 69 16.21 -2.12 10.98
C ILE A 69 15.43 -3.39 10.64
N GLY A 70 14.97 -4.10 11.68
CA GLY A 70 13.93 -5.11 11.57
C GLY A 70 12.60 -4.47 11.95
N GLN A 71 11.70 -4.31 10.97
CA GLN A 71 10.45 -3.61 11.14
C GLN A 71 9.28 -4.59 11.30
N PRO A 72 8.45 -4.48 12.36
CA PRO A 72 7.19 -5.21 12.49
C PRO A 72 6.06 -4.55 11.72
N ALA A 73 4.93 -5.24 11.56
CA ALA A 73 3.62 -4.71 11.18
C ALA A 73 3.58 -3.85 9.89
N GLU A 74 4.33 -4.28 8.86
CA GLU A 74 4.29 -3.68 7.52
C GLU A 74 2.92 -3.88 6.89
N GLU A 75 2.37 -5.09 6.95
CA GLU A 75 1.07 -5.50 6.38
C GLU A 75 -0.13 -4.71 6.94
N ARG A 76 0.10 -3.91 7.96
CA ARG A 76 -0.88 -3.00 8.56
C ARG A 76 -0.56 -1.52 8.32
N ALA A 77 0.47 -1.23 7.51
CA ALA A 77 1.01 0.12 7.28
C ALA A 77 1.28 0.88 8.60
N GLY A 78 1.65 0.16 9.66
CA GLY A 78 1.72 0.71 11.02
C GLY A 78 3.08 0.59 11.69
N GLY A 79 3.93 -0.31 11.22
CA GLY A 79 5.22 -0.61 11.87
C GLY A 79 6.21 0.54 11.77
N ALA A 80 6.40 1.09 10.59
CA ALA A 80 7.27 2.25 10.40
C ALA A 80 6.76 3.48 11.17
N VAL A 81 5.45 3.73 11.15
CA VAL A 81 4.81 4.81 11.91
C VAL A 81 5.06 4.66 13.41
N ALA A 82 4.90 3.44 13.95
CA ALA A 82 5.14 3.17 15.37
C ALA A 82 6.61 3.41 15.75
N MET A 83 7.56 2.95 14.93
CA MET A 83 8.99 3.17 15.16
C MET A 83 9.35 4.67 15.08
N MET A 84 8.75 5.43 14.17
CA MET A 84 8.94 6.88 14.08
C MET A 84 8.34 7.61 15.29
N LYS A 85 7.16 7.19 15.77
CA LYS A 85 6.56 7.71 17.03
C LYS A 85 7.45 7.38 18.25
N ASP A 86 8.16 6.24 18.24
CA ASP A 86 9.15 5.89 19.27
C ASP A 86 10.51 6.62 19.07
N ARG A 87 10.56 7.60 18.17
CA ARG A 87 11.70 8.48 17.92
C ARG A 87 12.96 7.71 17.52
N VAL A 88 12.84 6.81 16.55
CA VAL A 88 13.96 5.96 16.11
C VAL A 88 15.20 6.79 15.69
N TRP A 89 15.00 7.96 15.05
CA TRP A 89 16.12 8.80 14.62
C TRP A 89 16.80 9.54 15.76
N GLU A 90 16.08 9.96 16.76
CA GLU A 90 16.64 10.62 17.95
C GLU A 90 17.40 9.62 18.84
N ARG A 91 16.93 8.38 18.88
CA ARG A 91 17.53 7.33 19.72
C ARG A 91 18.77 6.71 19.10
N PHE A 92 18.79 6.51 17.78
CA PHE A 92 19.80 5.72 17.10
C PHE A 92 20.57 6.49 16.02
N GLY A 93 20.21 7.76 15.79
CA GLY A 93 20.77 8.60 14.74
C GLY A 93 20.02 8.48 13.41
N ARG A 94 19.98 9.57 12.66
CA ARG A 94 19.39 9.63 11.32
C ARG A 94 20.40 9.15 10.29
N PRO A 95 20.06 8.21 9.41
CA PRO A 95 20.96 7.76 8.35
C PRO A 95 21.04 8.79 7.21
N ASP A 96 22.17 8.82 6.49
CA ASP A 96 22.36 9.64 5.28
C ASP A 96 21.67 9.01 4.06
N PHE A 97 21.54 7.69 4.04
CA PHE A 97 20.92 6.92 2.96
C PHE A 97 20.11 5.76 3.54
N ALA A 98 19.05 5.36 2.83
CA ALA A 98 18.23 4.25 3.23
C ALA A 98 17.98 3.29 2.06
N LEU A 99 18.03 1.99 2.34
CA LEU A 99 17.74 0.92 1.38
C LEU A 99 16.74 -0.05 1.98
N ALA A 100 15.81 -0.49 1.14
CA ALA A 100 14.94 -1.63 1.39
C ALA A 100 14.68 -2.38 0.08
N PHE A 101 14.19 -3.60 0.17
CA PHE A 101 13.77 -4.35 -1.02
C PHE A 101 12.58 -5.24 -0.70
N HIS A 102 11.89 -5.67 -1.75
CA HIS A 102 10.89 -6.72 -1.68
C HIS A 102 11.24 -7.85 -2.65
N VAL A 103 11.09 -9.10 -2.20
CA VAL A 103 11.13 -10.24 -3.11
C VAL A 103 9.83 -10.28 -3.92
N SER A 104 9.89 -10.61 -5.20
CA SER A 104 8.70 -10.70 -6.05
C SER A 104 8.63 -12.04 -6.76
N SER A 105 7.43 -12.62 -6.75
CA SER A 105 7.11 -13.80 -7.55
C SER A 105 7.05 -13.50 -9.05
N ASP A 106 6.84 -12.24 -9.45
CA ASP A 106 6.69 -11.82 -10.85
C ASP A 106 8.03 -11.55 -11.55
N VAL A 107 9.13 -11.59 -10.79
CA VAL A 107 10.50 -11.32 -11.26
C VAL A 107 11.34 -12.60 -11.19
N GLU A 108 12.12 -12.87 -12.25
CA GLU A 108 13.02 -14.02 -12.31
C GLU A 108 14.10 -13.96 -11.21
N ALA A 109 14.30 -15.08 -10.51
CA ALA A 109 15.35 -15.22 -9.51
C ALA A 109 16.73 -14.87 -10.10
N GLY A 110 17.48 -14.04 -9.37
CA GLY A 110 18.74 -13.47 -9.84
C GLY A 110 18.60 -12.17 -10.64
N LYS A 111 17.40 -11.62 -10.75
CA LYS A 111 17.13 -10.30 -11.37
C LYS A 111 16.76 -9.26 -10.33
N LEU A 112 17.02 -8.00 -10.68
CA LEU A 112 16.67 -6.80 -9.90
C LEU A 112 15.78 -5.87 -10.71
N VAL A 113 14.89 -5.18 -10.02
CA VAL A 113 14.11 -4.07 -10.58
C VAL A 113 14.26 -2.85 -9.66
N ALA A 114 14.57 -1.69 -10.21
CA ALA A 114 14.61 -0.43 -9.49
C ALA A 114 13.95 0.65 -10.36
N THR A 115 12.70 0.94 -10.08
CA THR A 115 11.86 1.95 -10.73
C THR A 115 11.86 3.25 -9.93
N GLU A 116 11.30 4.32 -10.49
CA GLU A 116 11.18 5.62 -9.78
C GLU A 116 10.15 5.54 -8.66
N ALA A 117 8.99 4.91 -8.90
CA ALA A 117 7.92 4.73 -7.94
C ALA A 117 7.58 3.22 -7.78
N PRO A 118 8.30 2.48 -6.93
CA PRO A 118 8.04 1.05 -6.73
C PRO A 118 6.69 0.76 -6.09
N TYR A 119 6.19 1.63 -5.20
CA TYR A 119 4.89 1.49 -4.53
C TYR A 119 4.12 2.79 -4.53
N SER A 120 2.79 2.65 -4.57
CA SER A 120 1.85 3.78 -4.56
C SER A 120 1.53 4.20 -3.14
N GLY A 121 1.12 5.45 -2.98
CA GLY A 121 0.44 5.89 -1.78
C GLY A 121 -0.97 5.32 -1.71
N VAL A 122 -1.49 5.21 -0.50
CA VAL A 122 -2.86 4.77 -0.23
C VAL A 122 -3.53 5.67 0.80
N ASP A 123 -4.79 5.96 0.56
CA ASP A 123 -5.71 6.54 1.53
C ASP A 123 -6.95 5.66 1.64
N THR A 124 -7.52 5.59 2.84
CA THR A 124 -8.85 5.02 3.07
C THR A 124 -9.83 6.18 3.25
N VAL A 125 -10.90 6.19 2.46
CA VAL A 125 -11.95 7.21 2.53
C VAL A 125 -13.27 6.55 2.89
N GLU A 126 -13.99 7.16 3.81
CA GLU A 126 -15.33 6.78 4.21
C GLU A 126 -16.34 7.86 3.79
N ILE A 127 -17.47 7.44 3.22
CA ILE A 127 -18.57 8.33 2.89
C ILE A 127 -19.81 7.83 3.64
N LEU A 128 -20.26 8.61 4.61
CA LEU A 128 -21.54 8.42 5.28
C LEU A 128 -22.61 9.23 4.56
N ILE A 129 -23.64 8.55 4.07
CA ILE A 129 -24.74 9.13 3.32
C ILE A 129 -25.96 9.13 4.24
N HIS A 130 -26.51 10.32 4.50
CA HIS A 130 -27.73 10.50 5.26
C HIS A 130 -28.95 10.30 4.37
N GLY A 131 -29.92 9.56 4.87
CA GLY A 131 -31.21 9.32 4.26
C GLY A 131 -32.37 9.77 5.16
N VAL A 132 -33.57 9.68 4.63
CA VAL A 132 -34.81 9.86 5.41
C VAL A 132 -35.60 8.58 5.25
N GLY A 133 -35.77 7.84 6.37
CA GLY A 133 -36.48 6.57 6.40
C GLY A 133 -37.93 6.72 5.98
N ALA A 134 -38.44 5.73 5.19
CA ALA A 134 -39.80 5.69 4.73
C ALA A 134 -40.25 4.27 4.38
N HIS A 135 -41.54 4.08 4.25
CA HIS A 135 -42.09 2.83 3.71
C HIS A 135 -41.77 2.72 2.20
N GLY A 136 -41.24 1.59 1.74
CA GLY A 136 -40.84 1.39 0.34
C GLY A 136 -41.94 1.62 -0.69
N ALA A 137 -43.23 1.49 -0.31
CA ALA A 137 -44.38 1.84 -1.17
C ALA A 137 -44.69 3.36 -1.19
N SER A 138 -43.99 4.18 -0.40
CA SER A 138 -44.19 5.63 -0.34
C SER A 138 -42.85 6.37 -0.44
N PRO A 139 -42.04 6.13 -1.50
CA PRO A 139 -40.69 6.64 -1.61
C PRO A 139 -40.58 8.18 -1.65
N HIS A 140 -41.63 8.86 -2.07
CA HIS A 140 -41.73 10.32 -2.08
C HIS A 140 -41.68 10.96 -0.69
N ARG A 141 -41.84 10.19 0.39
CA ARG A 141 -41.78 10.63 1.79
C ARG A 141 -40.37 10.48 2.40
N GLY A 142 -39.47 9.85 1.68
CA GLY A 142 -38.11 9.58 2.16
C GLY A 142 -37.03 10.21 1.29
N LYS A 143 -35.80 9.99 1.72
CA LYS A 143 -34.60 10.16 0.89
C LYS A 143 -33.86 8.83 0.94
N ASP A 144 -33.73 8.18 -0.22
CA ASP A 144 -33.20 6.83 -0.31
C ASP A 144 -31.64 6.85 -0.37
N PRO A 145 -30.95 6.46 0.70
CA PRO A 145 -29.48 6.46 0.73
C PRO A 145 -28.89 5.30 -0.08
N VAL A 146 -29.66 4.23 -0.36
CA VAL A 146 -29.21 3.12 -1.22
C VAL A 146 -29.08 3.60 -2.66
N MET A 147 -30.12 4.26 -3.17
CA MET A 147 -30.13 4.83 -4.52
C MET A 147 -29.06 5.94 -4.65
N LEU A 148 -28.97 6.84 -3.68
CA LEU A 148 -27.98 7.91 -3.68
C LEU A 148 -26.54 7.36 -3.63
N GLY A 149 -26.29 6.34 -2.80
CA GLY A 149 -25.01 5.67 -2.72
C GLY A 149 -24.60 5.02 -4.04
N ALA A 150 -25.54 4.35 -4.71
CA ALA A 150 -25.29 3.75 -6.03
C ALA A 150 -24.93 4.81 -7.08
N GLN A 151 -25.61 5.96 -7.09
CA GLN A 151 -25.26 7.08 -7.99
C GLN A 151 -23.87 7.66 -7.68
N ILE A 152 -23.53 7.83 -6.40
CA ILE A 152 -22.19 8.28 -5.99
C ILE A 152 -21.14 7.30 -6.48
N VAL A 153 -21.31 5.97 -6.28
CA VAL A 153 -20.38 4.95 -6.77
C VAL A 153 -20.11 5.08 -8.27
N VAL A 154 -21.15 5.26 -9.08
CA VAL A 154 -21.02 5.45 -10.52
C VAL A 154 -20.35 6.77 -10.86
N ALA A 155 -20.74 7.87 -10.21
CA ALA A 155 -20.18 9.19 -10.46
C ALA A 155 -18.70 9.29 -10.10
N LEU A 156 -18.24 8.62 -9.05
CA LEU A 156 -16.83 8.57 -8.66
C LEU A 156 -15.92 8.00 -9.75
N GLN A 157 -16.43 7.11 -10.62
CA GLN A 157 -15.64 6.55 -11.72
C GLN A 157 -15.24 7.63 -12.76
N THR A 158 -15.98 8.72 -12.84
CA THR A 158 -15.67 9.84 -13.76
C THR A 158 -14.39 10.56 -13.36
N ILE A 159 -14.02 10.58 -12.09
CA ILE A 159 -12.78 11.19 -11.62
C ILE A 159 -11.59 10.51 -12.31
N ILE A 160 -11.55 9.19 -12.32
CA ILE A 160 -10.46 8.43 -12.96
C ILE A 160 -10.52 8.54 -14.47
N SER A 161 -11.71 8.46 -15.06
CA SER A 161 -11.85 8.39 -16.51
C SER A 161 -11.88 9.76 -17.22
N ARG A 162 -12.11 10.87 -16.51
CA ARG A 162 -12.33 12.20 -17.12
C ARG A 162 -11.55 13.36 -16.49
N GLU A 163 -11.09 13.22 -15.24
CA GLU A 163 -10.41 14.32 -14.53
C GLU A 163 -8.94 14.03 -14.27
N ARG A 164 -8.59 12.76 -14.05
CA ARG A 164 -7.21 12.34 -13.86
C ARG A 164 -6.42 12.55 -15.17
N GLU A 165 -5.21 13.09 -15.05
CA GLU A 165 -4.25 13.16 -16.16
C GLU A 165 -3.96 11.73 -16.67
N PRO A 166 -4.06 11.43 -18.00
CA PRO A 166 -4.01 10.05 -18.52
C PRO A 166 -2.76 9.23 -18.15
N HIS A 167 -1.61 9.88 -17.99
CA HIS A 167 -0.34 9.22 -17.66
C HIS A 167 -0.05 9.14 -16.16
N GLU A 168 -0.86 9.80 -15.32
CA GLU A 168 -0.71 9.75 -13.86
C GLU A 168 -1.40 8.49 -13.29
N PRO A 169 -0.68 7.55 -12.67
CA PRO A 169 -1.28 6.38 -12.06
C PRO A 169 -2.20 6.76 -10.89
N ALA A 170 -3.45 6.33 -10.94
CA ALA A 170 -4.42 6.55 -9.87
C ALA A 170 -5.54 5.52 -9.89
N VAL A 171 -6.03 5.16 -8.69
CA VAL A 171 -7.16 4.25 -8.53
C VAL A 171 -8.12 4.77 -7.46
N ILE A 172 -9.41 4.68 -7.73
CA ILE A 172 -10.48 4.78 -6.74
C ILE A 172 -11.30 3.48 -6.81
N THR A 173 -11.32 2.73 -5.73
CA THR A 173 -12.15 1.52 -5.62
C THR A 173 -13.07 1.66 -4.42
N VAL A 174 -14.38 1.51 -4.65
CA VAL A 174 -15.36 1.34 -3.57
C VAL A 174 -15.34 -0.14 -3.20
N GLY A 175 -14.69 -0.47 -2.11
CA GLY A 175 -14.51 -1.84 -1.63
C GLY A 175 -15.66 -2.33 -0.74
N SER A 176 -16.45 -1.40 -0.18
CA SER A 176 -17.54 -1.73 0.72
C SER A 176 -18.71 -0.76 0.52
N PHE A 177 -19.93 -1.32 0.50
CA PHE A 177 -21.18 -0.57 0.46
C PHE A 177 -22.20 -1.26 1.37
N HIS A 178 -22.50 -0.63 2.50
CA HIS A 178 -23.48 -1.11 3.47
C HIS A 178 -24.69 -0.18 3.51
N ALA A 179 -25.88 -0.71 3.22
CA ALA A 179 -27.11 0.05 3.20
C ALA A 179 -28.33 -0.88 3.28
N GLY A 180 -29.40 -0.36 3.91
CA GLY A 180 -30.68 -1.04 3.99
C GLY A 180 -30.72 -2.27 4.92
N SER A 181 -31.94 -2.68 5.31
CA SER A 181 -32.15 -3.85 6.18
C SER A 181 -33.30 -4.74 5.69
N LYS A 182 -34.30 -4.16 5.01
CA LYS A 182 -35.48 -4.87 4.51
C LYS A 182 -35.93 -4.30 3.17
N ALA A 183 -36.45 -5.15 2.29
CA ALA A 183 -36.86 -4.80 0.94
C ALA A 183 -37.96 -3.73 0.85
N ASN A 184 -38.78 -3.58 1.89
CA ASN A 184 -39.91 -2.64 1.93
C ASN A 184 -39.66 -1.42 2.82
N ILE A 185 -38.41 -1.14 3.20
CA ILE A 185 -38.02 0.01 4.05
C ILE A 185 -36.91 0.79 3.34
N ILE A 186 -37.11 2.11 3.19
CA ILE A 186 -36.02 3.05 2.90
C ILE A 186 -35.29 3.30 4.21
N SER A 187 -33.99 3.02 4.23
CA SER A 187 -33.14 3.23 5.43
C SER A 187 -32.84 4.70 5.65
N ASP A 188 -32.27 5.00 6.80
CA ASP A 188 -31.84 6.35 7.20
C ASP A 188 -30.37 6.64 6.91
N SER A 189 -29.62 5.64 6.47
CA SER A 189 -28.20 5.80 6.15
C SER A 189 -27.67 4.75 5.20
N ALA A 190 -26.54 5.09 4.53
CA ALA A 190 -25.68 4.19 3.81
C ALA A 190 -24.21 4.58 4.05
N LYS A 191 -23.32 3.60 4.00
CA LYS A 191 -21.89 3.78 4.21
C LYS A 191 -21.09 3.17 3.07
N LEU A 192 -20.21 3.98 2.47
CA LEU A 192 -19.21 3.52 1.50
C LEU A 192 -17.83 3.57 2.14
N GLN A 193 -16.98 2.59 1.80
CA GLN A 193 -15.56 2.64 2.10
C GLN A 193 -14.75 2.44 0.82
N LEU A 194 -13.79 3.33 0.62
CA LEU A 194 -12.99 3.41 -0.59
C LEU A 194 -11.51 3.25 -0.27
N THR A 195 -10.77 2.59 -1.15
CA THR A 195 -9.31 2.75 -1.23
C THR A 195 -8.98 3.70 -2.39
N VAL A 196 -8.10 4.65 -2.12
CA VAL A 196 -7.62 5.66 -3.07
C VAL A 196 -6.12 5.50 -3.21
N ARG A 197 -5.63 5.28 -4.45
CA ARG A 197 -4.22 5.06 -4.73
C ARG A 197 -3.66 6.16 -5.62
N ASN A 198 -2.41 6.56 -5.37
CA ASN A 198 -1.73 7.64 -6.10
C ASN A 198 -0.22 7.46 -6.07
N GLU A 199 0.51 8.18 -6.93
CA GLU A 199 1.98 8.20 -6.95
C GLU A 199 2.56 9.60 -6.75
N SER A 200 1.70 10.62 -6.55
CA SER A 200 2.15 11.98 -6.27
C SER A 200 1.23 12.69 -5.28
N ALA A 201 1.77 13.65 -4.54
CA ALA A 201 0.97 14.48 -3.63
C ALA A 201 -0.08 15.32 -4.37
N ALA A 202 0.21 15.76 -5.59
CA ALA A 202 -0.73 16.53 -6.42
C ALA A 202 -1.93 15.67 -6.82
N THR A 203 -1.68 14.46 -7.35
CA THR A 203 -2.74 13.50 -7.70
C THR A 203 -3.55 13.10 -6.47
N ARG A 204 -2.91 12.86 -5.32
CA ARG A 204 -3.62 12.59 -4.05
C ARG A 204 -4.60 13.70 -3.71
N THR A 205 -4.15 14.94 -3.69
CA THR A 205 -5.01 16.11 -3.37
C THR A 205 -6.18 16.20 -4.34
N MET A 206 -5.91 16.10 -5.63
CA MET A 206 -6.95 16.12 -6.67
C MET A 206 -8.01 15.04 -6.46
N LEU A 207 -7.59 13.80 -6.18
CA LEU A 207 -8.51 12.67 -5.96
C LEU A 207 -9.40 12.90 -4.74
N LEU A 208 -8.82 13.29 -3.60
CA LEU A 208 -9.56 13.48 -2.36
C LEU A 208 -10.56 14.64 -2.46
N ASP A 209 -10.17 15.76 -3.09
CA ASP A 209 -11.05 16.91 -3.33
C ASP A 209 -12.17 16.55 -4.30
N ALA A 210 -11.86 15.80 -5.36
CA ALA A 210 -12.85 15.36 -6.34
C ALA A 210 -13.86 14.36 -5.72
N ILE A 211 -13.43 13.43 -4.89
CA ILE A 211 -14.32 12.50 -4.17
C ILE A 211 -15.33 13.28 -3.34
N LYS A 212 -14.85 14.23 -2.54
CA LYS A 212 -15.71 15.06 -1.70
C LYS A 212 -16.70 15.86 -2.55
N ARG A 213 -16.22 16.52 -3.59
CA ARG A 213 -17.03 17.31 -4.51
C ARG A 213 -18.10 16.46 -5.20
N VAL A 214 -17.74 15.28 -5.71
CA VAL A 214 -18.67 14.38 -6.40
C VAL A 214 -19.75 13.88 -5.45
N ALA A 215 -19.38 13.40 -4.26
CA ALA A 215 -20.35 12.89 -3.28
C ALA A 215 -21.36 13.97 -2.89
N ILE A 216 -20.91 15.16 -2.55
CA ILE A 216 -21.76 16.29 -2.11
C ILE A 216 -22.67 16.76 -3.25
N ASN A 217 -22.13 16.95 -4.47
CA ASN A 217 -22.94 17.50 -5.57
C ASN A 217 -23.91 16.46 -6.15
N THR A 218 -23.60 15.17 -6.08
CA THR A 218 -24.57 14.12 -6.40
C THR A 218 -25.75 14.14 -5.43
N ALA A 219 -25.50 14.35 -4.14
CA ALA A 219 -26.56 14.49 -3.15
C ALA A 219 -27.41 15.76 -3.38
N ARG A 220 -26.79 16.89 -3.67
CA ARG A 220 -27.49 18.14 -4.02
C ARG A 220 -28.38 17.99 -5.26
N ALA A 221 -27.88 17.32 -6.30
CA ALA A 221 -28.65 17.04 -7.52
C ALA A 221 -29.89 16.15 -7.24
N ASN A 222 -29.86 15.35 -6.17
CA ASN A 222 -30.98 14.56 -5.70
C ASN A 222 -31.88 15.28 -4.67
N GLY A 223 -31.68 16.58 -4.48
CA GLY A 223 -32.49 17.40 -3.57
C GLY A 223 -32.29 17.03 -2.09
N VAL A 224 -31.09 16.60 -1.69
CA VAL A 224 -30.71 16.45 -0.29
C VAL A 224 -30.46 17.83 0.30
N ALA A 225 -30.98 18.07 1.51
CA ALA A 225 -30.81 19.35 2.22
C ALA A 225 -29.34 19.57 2.62
N GLU A 226 -28.90 20.82 2.74
CA GLU A 226 -27.50 21.14 3.02
C GLU A 226 -26.99 20.58 4.35
N ASP A 227 -27.86 20.45 5.34
CA ASP A 227 -27.57 19.88 6.66
C ASP A 227 -27.58 18.32 6.68
N GLN A 228 -27.92 17.70 5.56
CA GLN A 228 -28.00 16.25 5.37
C GLN A 228 -27.06 15.75 4.26
N LEU A 229 -26.12 16.59 3.81
CA LEU A 229 -25.17 16.22 2.78
C LEU A 229 -24.24 15.10 3.29
N PRO A 230 -23.72 14.25 2.40
CA PRO A 230 -22.79 13.19 2.77
C PRO A 230 -21.56 13.72 3.52
N GLU A 231 -21.18 13.02 4.58
CA GLU A 231 -19.93 13.23 5.28
C GLU A 231 -18.81 12.42 4.61
N VAL A 232 -17.75 13.09 4.18
CA VAL A 232 -16.60 12.45 3.56
C VAL A 232 -15.39 12.58 4.48
N THR A 233 -14.93 11.47 5.01
CA THR A 233 -13.82 11.39 5.97
C THR A 233 -12.65 10.64 5.35
N VAL A 234 -11.48 11.26 5.32
CA VAL A 234 -10.21 10.56 5.04
C VAL A 234 -9.72 10.01 6.39
N LEU A 235 -9.55 8.70 6.47
CA LEU A 235 -9.09 8.06 7.69
C LEU A 235 -7.59 8.27 7.89
N ASP A 236 -7.12 8.17 9.14
CA ASP A 236 -5.69 8.34 9.48
C ASP A 236 -4.78 7.21 8.93
N GLU A 237 -5.36 6.16 8.41
CA GLU A 237 -4.68 5.02 7.78
C GLU A 237 -4.24 5.40 6.35
N MET A 238 -3.21 6.24 6.23
CA MET A 238 -2.63 6.62 4.94
C MET A 238 -1.19 6.16 4.87
N THR A 239 -0.71 5.85 3.67
CA THR A 239 0.70 5.59 3.37
C THR A 239 1.14 6.47 2.21
N PRO A 240 2.23 7.24 2.32
CA PRO A 240 2.74 8.01 1.20
C PRO A 240 3.30 7.09 0.10
N PRO A 241 3.39 7.55 -1.17
CA PRO A 241 4.04 6.77 -2.21
C PRO A 241 5.53 6.56 -1.90
N THR A 242 6.04 5.38 -2.23
CA THR A 242 7.47 5.09 -2.16
C THR A 242 8.13 5.64 -3.42
N LEU A 243 8.89 6.72 -3.26
CA LEU A 243 9.61 7.37 -4.34
C LEU A 243 11.11 7.17 -4.16
N ASN A 244 11.76 6.61 -5.14
CA ASN A 244 13.19 6.38 -5.13
C ASN A 244 13.97 7.66 -5.48
N ASP A 245 15.04 7.93 -4.73
CA ASP A 245 15.97 9.00 -5.08
C ASP A 245 16.70 8.67 -6.38
N ALA A 246 16.49 9.49 -7.40
CA ALA A 246 17.01 9.23 -8.75
C ALA A 246 18.55 9.19 -8.82
N ALA A 247 19.23 10.01 -7.99
CA ALA A 247 20.69 10.03 -7.96
C ALA A 247 21.24 8.76 -7.31
N LEU A 248 20.61 8.32 -6.22
CA LEU A 248 20.98 7.09 -5.54
C LEU A 248 20.67 5.85 -6.39
N VAL A 249 19.55 5.82 -7.12
CA VAL A 249 19.23 4.74 -8.08
C VAL A 249 20.31 4.63 -9.14
N ARG A 250 20.72 5.75 -9.77
CA ARG A 250 21.80 5.74 -10.77
C ARG A 250 23.11 5.18 -10.21
N ARG A 251 23.50 5.65 -9.02
CA ARG A 251 24.71 5.20 -8.32
C ARG A 251 24.67 3.71 -8.01
N LEU A 252 23.55 3.20 -7.52
CA LEU A 252 23.38 1.77 -7.21
C LEU A 252 23.35 0.92 -8.48
N LYS A 253 22.64 1.34 -9.53
CA LYS A 253 22.63 0.63 -10.83
C LYS A 253 24.03 0.51 -11.41
N GLN A 254 24.82 1.57 -11.35
CA GLN A 254 26.22 1.50 -11.77
C GLN A 254 27.03 0.48 -10.96
N ALA A 255 26.96 0.54 -9.62
CA ALA A 255 27.69 -0.37 -8.75
C ALA A 255 27.25 -1.84 -8.94
N TRP A 256 25.96 -2.09 -9.13
CA TRP A 256 25.44 -3.44 -9.40
C TRP A 256 25.87 -3.94 -10.77
N THR A 257 25.86 -3.08 -11.80
CA THR A 257 26.37 -3.43 -13.14
C THR A 257 27.85 -3.80 -13.10
N GLU A 258 28.67 -3.04 -12.41
CA GLU A 258 30.12 -3.29 -12.28
C GLU A 258 30.41 -4.62 -11.55
N LYS A 259 29.58 -5.02 -10.58
CA LYS A 259 29.81 -6.21 -9.76
C LYS A 259 29.14 -7.46 -10.29
N MET A 260 27.99 -7.34 -10.93
CA MET A 260 27.11 -8.46 -11.29
C MET A 260 26.81 -8.51 -12.80
N GLY A 261 27.25 -7.51 -13.57
CA GLY A 261 26.95 -7.38 -14.99
C GLY A 261 25.60 -6.70 -15.27
N ALA A 262 25.48 -6.11 -16.47
CA ALA A 262 24.26 -5.40 -16.89
C ALA A 262 23.01 -6.32 -16.96
N GLY A 263 23.21 -7.61 -17.18
CA GLY A 263 22.14 -8.60 -17.23
C GLY A 263 21.42 -8.86 -15.92
N ILE A 264 21.86 -8.24 -14.80
CA ILE A 264 21.19 -8.36 -13.51
C ILE A 264 19.81 -7.70 -13.49
N PHE A 265 19.55 -6.71 -14.33
CA PHE A 265 18.27 -6.00 -14.34
C PHE A 265 17.23 -6.69 -15.22
N ASP A 266 16.01 -6.83 -14.71
CA ASP A 266 14.84 -7.12 -15.52
C ASP A 266 14.35 -5.81 -16.17
N THR A 267 14.63 -5.66 -17.45
CA THR A 267 14.22 -4.48 -18.25
C THR A 267 12.80 -4.59 -18.79
N ASN A 268 12.18 -5.75 -18.67
CA ASN A 268 10.83 -6.03 -19.18
C ASN A 268 9.77 -5.98 -18.07
N TYR A 269 10.18 -5.83 -16.82
CA TYR A 269 9.26 -5.77 -15.69
C TYR A 269 8.25 -4.64 -15.87
N LYS A 270 6.99 -4.99 -15.67
CA LYS A 270 5.88 -4.04 -15.57
C LYS A 270 5.15 -4.30 -14.28
N ARG A 271 5.01 -3.27 -13.47
CA ARG A 271 4.25 -3.39 -12.23
C ARG A 271 2.78 -3.72 -12.55
N SER A 272 2.25 -4.79 -11.96
CA SER A 272 0.91 -5.30 -12.21
C SER A 272 -0.20 -4.59 -11.42
N GLY A 273 0.16 -3.79 -10.39
CA GLY A 273 -0.81 -3.13 -9.53
C GLY A 273 -0.23 -1.93 -8.78
N MET A 274 -1.07 -1.28 -7.99
CA MET A 274 -0.72 -0.12 -7.17
C MET A 274 -0.63 -0.50 -5.69
N GLY A 275 0.22 -1.48 -5.35
CA GLY A 275 0.54 -1.86 -3.96
C GLY A 275 1.11 -0.68 -3.18
N ALA A 276 0.95 -0.70 -1.86
CA ALA A 276 1.50 0.29 -0.93
C ALA A 276 2.56 -0.36 -0.03
N GLU A 277 3.40 0.45 0.60
CA GLU A 277 4.50 0.05 1.46
C GLU A 277 4.77 1.16 2.49
N ASP A 278 5.00 0.82 3.75
CA ASP A 278 5.13 1.83 4.82
C ASP A 278 6.57 2.36 5.03
N PHE A 279 7.56 1.84 4.32
CA PHE A 279 8.94 2.32 4.34
C PHE A 279 9.12 3.85 4.17
N PRO A 280 8.30 4.57 3.36
CA PRO A 280 8.42 6.02 3.22
C PRO A 280 8.23 6.81 4.51
N PHE A 281 7.61 6.26 5.53
CA PHE A 281 7.53 6.93 6.83
C PHE A 281 8.90 7.15 7.46
N PHE A 282 9.88 6.31 7.14
CA PHE A 282 11.26 6.54 7.58
C PHE A 282 11.98 7.62 6.77
N THR A 283 11.60 7.84 5.50
CA THR A 283 12.45 8.53 4.53
C THR A 283 11.84 9.79 3.92
N ALA A 284 10.53 9.98 4.03
CA ALA A 284 9.87 11.14 3.44
C ALA A 284 9.98 12.40 4.30
N LYS A 285 9.88 12.27 5.63
CA LYS A 285 9.97 13.39 6.59
C LYS A 285 10.68 12.98 7.89
N PRO A 286 11.94 13.42 8.15
CA PRO A 286 12.75 14.25 7.25
C PRO A 286 13.19 13.45 6.01
N TYR A 287 13.39 14.15 4.90
CA TYR A 287 13.83 13.50 3.67
C TYR A 287 15.19 12.82 3.84
N ILE A 288 15.24 11.53 3.48
CA ILE A 288 16.46 10.72 3.43
C ILE A 288 16.52 10.09 2.03
N PRO A 289 17.56 10.36 1.23
CA PRO A 289 17.76 9.69 -0.06
C PRO A 289 17.65 8.18 0.10
N SER A 290 16.69 7.57 -0.58
CA SER A 290 16.38 6.16 -0.39
C SER A 290 16.11 5.43 -1.69
N VAL A 291 16.34 4.13 -1.68
CA VAL A 291 15.96 3.23 -2.78
C VAL A 291 15.28 2.01 -2.21
N TYR A 292 14.08 1.79 -2.70
CA TYR A 292 13.36 0.54 -2.57
C TYR A 292 13.43 -0.19 -3.91
N PHE A 293 13.92 -1.42 -3.93
CA PHE A 293 14.11 -2.19 -5.17
C PHE A 293 13.46 -3.57 -5.04
N THR A 294 13.21 -4.23 -6.16
CA THR A 294 12.64 -5.57 -6.18
C THR A 294 13.73 -6.59 -6.51
N VAL A 295 13.67 -7.73 -5.85
CA VAL A 295 14.53 -8.90 -6.10
C VAL A 295 13.65 -10.05 -6.59
N GLY A 296 14.05 -10.71 -7.66
CA GLY A 296 13.32 -11.84 -8.21
C GLY A 296 13.37 -13.07 -7.31
N GLY A 297 12.20 -13.69 -7.08
CA GLY A 297 12.02 -14.87 -6.24
C GLY A 297 11.63 -16.14 -6.98
N THR A 298 11.28 -16.08 -8.27
CA THR A 298 10.71 -17.20 -9.02
C THR A 298 11.67 -17.70 -10.10
N SER A 299 11.83 -18.99 -10.23
CA SER A 299 12.66 -19.56 -11.29
C SER A 299 12.10 -19.22 -12.67
N LYS A 300 12.98 -19.07 -13.67
CA LYS A 300 12.55 -18.82 -15.06
C LYS A 300 11.55 -19.86 -15.55
N ALA A 301 11.78 -21.14 -15.24
CA ALA A 301 10.89 -22.21 -15.66
C ALA A 301 9.46 -22.07 -15.08
N ALA A 302 9.34 -21.63 -13.82
CA ALA A 302 8.04 -21.41 -13.20
C ALA A 302 7.34 -20.18 -13.80
N LEU A 303 8.05 -19.09 -14.06
CA LEU A 303 7.48 -17.91 -14.73
C LEU A 303 7.01 -18.20 -16.17
N ASP A 304 7.75 -19.02 -16.90
CA ASP A 304 7.37 -19.41 -18.28
C ASP A 304 6.13 -20.33 -18.27
N ALA A 305 5.97 -21.15 -17.23
CA ALA A 305 4.79 -22.02 -17.07
C ALA A 305 3.51 -21.25 -16.69
N ASP A 306 3.64 -20.19 -15.91
CA ASP A 306 2.50 -19.35 -15.48
C ASP A 306 1.96 -18.43 -16.60
N ARG A 307 2.80 -18.14 -17.61
CA ARG A 307 2.45 -17.29 -18.75
C ARG A 307 1.79 -18.03 -19.92
N ASN A 308 1.73 -19.36 -19.90
CA ASN A 308 1.10 -20.23 -20.90
C ASN A 308 -0.22 -20.78 -20.42
#